data_a6e208612e49782f6795bddf69739a27
#
_entry.id   a6e208612e49782f6795bddf69739a27
#
_cell.length_a   1.000
_cell.length_b   1.000
_cell.length_c   1.000
_cell.angle_alpha   90.00
_cell.angle_beta   90.00
_cell.angle_gamma   90.00
#
_symmetry.space_group_name_H-M   'P 1'
#
loop_
_entity.id
_entity.type
_entity.pdbx_description
1 polymer ?
#
loop_
_entity_poly.entity_id
_entity_poly.type
_entity_poly.pdbx_seq_one_letter_code
_entity_poly.pdbx_strand_id
1 'polypeptide(L)'
;NRPKLQIVLKSPLLVREKYGVGSGLKQIIGTFNDPEVQKKFNDDKAHGAAAAIQSLSYDKKYEVVTKYLVYILDINNKRCHKTPVVLIVKGLNGINLAEKLKEFEKDITDCLKVAAGDSTPYKMNEKFFGTVIFEPDLIYSREGAMDTQVVWIDSYTKPIYSNESEALMWMNQLSIPAEDRAATWADQDAFGDYINMHSLMEQKDTGGAYGLAPGVEISPNERTIEALPSADKGVTAEVVATGEDSSL
;
A
#
# COMPACT_ATOMS: atom_id res chain seq x y z
N ASN A 1 0.61 8.96 17.46
CA ASN A 1 1.01 7.55 17.30
C ASN A 1 1.56 7.36 15.91
N ARG A 2 2.78 6.85 15.82
CA ARG A 2 3.44 6.50 14.57
C ARG A 2 3.20 5.01 14.30
N PRO A 3 2.40 4.64 13.28
CA PRO A 3 2.28 3.25 12.91
C PRO A 3 3.60 2.73 12.37
N LYS A 4 3.92 1.47 12.63
CA LYS A 4 5.04 0.78 12.03
C LYS A 4 4.51 -0.12 10.93
N LEU A 5 5.01 0.07 9.71
CA LEU A 5 4.59 -0.66 8.53
C LEU A 5 5.78 -1.37 7.90
N GLN A 6 5.61 -2.65 7.63
CA GLN A 6 6.48 -3.40 6.74
C GLN A 6 5.79 -3.47 5.37
N ILE A 7 6.35 -2.82 4.36
CA ILE A 7 5.78 -2.83 3.01
C ILE A 7 6.46 -3.93 2.22
N VAL A 8 5.76 -5.06 2.07
CA VAL A 8 6.29 -6.27 1.43
C VAL A 8 6.38 -6.09 -0.08
N LEU A 9 5.32 -5.57 -0.69
CA LEU A 9 5.22 -5.33 -2.13
C LEU A 9 4.45 -4.04 -2.41
N LYS A 10 4.73 -3.44 -3.56
CA LYS A 10 3.92 -2.36 -4.12
C LYS A 10 3.58 -2.63 -5.58
N SER A 11 2.34 -2.38 -5.97
CA SER A 11 1.94 -2.48 -7.36
C SER A 11 2.45 -1.28 -8.17
N PRO A 12 2.53 -1.40 -9.50
CA PRO A 12 2.56 -0.23 -10.35
C PRO A 12 1.32 0.64 -10.13
N LEU A 13 1.33 1.83 -10.69
CA LEU A 13 0.16 2.71 -10.69
C LEU A 13 -0.93 2.07 -11.55
N LEU A 14 -2.08 1.78 -10.95
CA LEU A 14 -3.20 1.08 -11.57
C LEU A 14 -4.35 2.03 -11.83
N VAL A 15 -5.11 1.77 -12.89
CA VAL A 15 -6.39 2.43 -13.14
C VAL A 15 -7.51 1.43 -12.89
N ARG A 16 -8.49 1.82 -12.08
CA ARG A 16 -9.67 0.99 -11.81
C ARG A 16 -10.96 1.79 -12.01
N GLU A 17 -12.04 1.08 -12.18
CA GLU A 17 -13.38 1.67 -12.17
C GLU A 17 -13.68 2.28 -10.79
N LYS A 18 -14.25 3.48 -10.79
CA LYS A 18 -14.66 4.16 -9.55
C LYS A 18 -15.92 3.52 -8.95
N TYR A 19 -16.80 3.02 -9.82
CA TYR A 19 -18.03 2.33 -9.45
C TYR A 19 -18.00 0.92 -10.01
N GLY A 20 -18.33 -0.06 -9.19
CA GLY A 20 -18.41 -1.45 -9.65
C GLY A 20 -19.63 -1.67 -10.56
N VAL A 21 -19.46 -2.46 -11.61
CA VAL A 21 -20.54 -2.87 -12.49
C VAL A 21 -21.16 -4.17 -11.95
N GLY A 22 -22.45 -4.15 -11.67
CA GLY A 22 -23.24 -5.33 -11.30
C GLY A 22 -22.97 -5.86 -9.91
N SER A 23 -21.79 -6.43 -9.63
CA SER A 23 -21.40 -7.00 -8.34
C SER A 23 -20.92 -5.98 -7.30
N GLY A 24 -20.85 -4.70 -7.63
CA GLY A 24 -20.28 -3.65 -6.77
C GLY A 24 -18.73 -3.66 -6.71
N LEU A 25 -18.07 -4.60 -7.37
CA LEU A 25 -16.62 -4.72 -7.35
C LEU A 25 -15.97 -3.80 -8.38
N LYS A 26 -15.01 -3.01 -7.91
CA LYS A 26 -14.25 -2.09 -8.74
C LYS A 26 -13.18 -2.84 -9.51
N GLN A 27 -13.34 -2.94 -10.82
CA GLN A 27 -12.38 -3.64 -11.69
C GLN A 27 -11.14 -2.79 -11.97
N ILE A 28 -9.97 -3.41 -11.92
CA ILE A 28 -8.75 -2.84 -12.46
C ILE A 28 -8.78 -3.05 -13.98
N ILE A 29 -8.64 -1.94 -14.71
CA ILE A 29 -8.69 -1.97 -16.19
C ILE A 29 -7.29 -2.01 -16.80
N GLY A 30 -6.25 -1.69 -16.01
CA GLY A 30 -4.88 -1.77 -16.48
C GLY A 30 -3.90 -0.95 -15.64
N THR A 31 -2.63 -0.97 -16.05
CA THR A 31 -1.61 -0.08 -15.50
C THR A 31 -1.73 1.30 -16.13
N PHE A 32 -1.42 2.34 -15.36
CA PHE A 32 -1.45 3.73 -15.86
C PHE A 32 -0.44 3.97 -16.99
N ASN A 33 0.60 3.16 -17.09
CA ASN A 33 1.61 3.24 -18.15
C ASN A 33 1.17 2.61 -19.49
N ASP A 34 0.07 1.86 -19.48
CA ASP A 34 -0.52 1.35 -20.71
C ASP A 34 -1.19 2.48 -21.51
N PRO A 35 -0.80 2.73 -22.77
CA PRO A 35 -1.32 3.83 -23.56
C PRO A 35 -2.84 3.83 -23.74
N GLU A 36 -3.45 2.64 -23.88
CA GLU A 36 -4.90 2.51 -24.03
C GLU A 36 -5.64 2.83 -22.74
N VAL A 37 -5.10 2.36 -21.60
CA VAL A 37 -5.64 2.64 -20.27
C VAL A 37 -5.49 4.12 -19.93
N GLN A 38 -4.31 4.69 -20.21
CA GLN A 38 -4.04 6.11 -20.01
C GLN A 38 -4.99 6.97 -20.86
N LYS A 39 -5.23 6.59 -22.10
CA LYS A 39 -6.20 7.28 -22.95
C LYS A 39 -7.60 7.26 -22.36
N LYS A 40 -8.11 6.09 -21.96
CA LYS A 40 -9.44 5.97 -21.31
C LYS A 40 -9.56 6.85 -20.07
N PHE A 41 -8.54 6.87 -19.23
CA PHE A 41 -8.50 7.70 -18.04
C PHE A 41 -8.48 9.20 -18.37
N ASN A 42 -7.66 9.62 -19.33
CA ASN A 42 -7.55 11.03 -19.75
C ASN A 42 -8.83 11.51 -20.44
N ASP A 43 -9.47 10.70 -21.27
CA ASP A 43 -10.74 11.02 -21.91
C ASP A 43 -11.84 11.23 -20.85
N ASP A 44 -11.92 10.34 -19.84
CA ASP A 44 -12.86 10.50 -18.73
C ASP A 44 -12.59 11.77 -17.91
N LYS A 45 -11.31 12.09 -17.67
CA LYS A 45 -10.91 13.34 -17.00
C LYS A 45 -11.29 14.57 -17.81
N ALA A 46 -11.12 14.51 -19.13
CA ALA A 46 -11.48 15.62 -20.04
C ALA A 46 -13.00 15.85 -20.09
N HIS A 47 -13.79 14.78 -20.13
CA HIS A 47 -15.26 14.87 -20.05
C HIS A 47 -15.70 15.51 -18.73
N GLY A 48 -15.09 15.13 -17.60
CA GLY A 48 -15.37 15.75 -16.31
C GLY A 48 -15.00 17.22 -16.25
N ALA A 49 -13.91 17.64 -16.87
CA ALA A 49 -13.50 19.04 -16.96
C ALA A 49 -14.48 19.84 -17.85
N ALA A 50 -14.89 19.32 -19.00
CA ALA A 50 -15.84 19.95 -19.89
C ALA A 50 -17.24 20.12 -19.23
N ALA A 51 -17.70 19.10 -18.50
CA ALA A 51 -18.95 19.19 -17.73
C ALA A 51 -18.88 20.26 -16.64
N ALA A 52 -17.77 20.36 -15.92
CA ALA A 52 -17.56 21.39 -14.89
C ALA A 52 -17.62 22.82 -15.45
N ILE A 53 -17.08 23.06 -16.64
CA ILE A 53 -17.18 24.36 -17.33
C ILE A 53 -18.63 24.73 -17.61
N GLN A 54 -19.46 23.73 -17.91
CA GLN A 54 -20.90 23.91 -18.18
C GLN A 54 -21.77 23.87 -16.94
N SER A 55 -21.16 23.80 -15.74
CA SER A 55 -21.85 23.62 -14.45
C SER A 55 -22.72 22.34 -14.40
N LEU A 56 -22.36 21.33 -15.19
CA LEU A 56 -23.03 20.03 -15.21
C LEU A 56 -22.33 19.06 -14.25
N SER A 57 -23.13 18.21 -13.62
CA SER A 57 -22.60 17.11 -12.81
C SER A 57 -22.02 16.03 -13.72
N TYR A 58 -20.82 15.57 -13.40
CA TYR A 58 -20.18 14.45 -14.08
C TYR A 58 -19.50 13.54 -13.07
N ASP A 59 -19.90 12.30 -13.03
CA ASP A 59 -19.27 11.29 -12.22
C ASP A 59 -18.15 10.60 -13.02
N LYS A 60 -16.90 10.86 -12.61
CA LYS A 60 -15.72 10.22 -13.20
C LYS A 60 -15.83 8.71 -13.06
N LYS A 61 -15.59 7.99 -14.16
CA LYS A 61 -15.69 6.53 -14.22
C LYS A 61 -14.47 5.83 -13.65
N TYR A 62 -13.30 6.46 -13.74
CA TYR A 62 -12.02 5.86 -13.40
C TYR A 62 -11.31 6.61 -12.28
N GLU A 63 -10.55 5.87 -11.51
CA GLU A 63 -9.65 6.41 -10.48
C GLU A 63 -8.29 5.70 -10.53
N VAL A 64 -7.23 6.44 -10.17
CA VAL A 64 -5.89 5.89 -10.08
C VAL A 64 -5.63 5.42 -8.67
N VAL A 65 -5.08 4.22 -8.54
CA VAL A 65 -4.76 3.59 -7.25
C VAL A 65 -3.40 2.92 -7.29
N THR A 66 -2.80 2.78 -6.10
CA THR A 66 -1.65 1.90 -5.86
C THR A 66 -2.02 0.92 -4.76
N LYS A 67 -1.66 -0.34 -4.93
CA LYS A 67 -1.82 -1.38 -3.93
C LYS A 67 -0.48 -1.61 -3.24
N TYR A 68 -0.51 -1.76 -1.94
CA TYR A 68 0.63 -2.15 -1.11
C TYR A 68 0.27 -3.40 -0.34
N LEU A 69 1.14 -4.39 -0.34
CA LEU A 69 1.05 -5.54 0.54
C LEU A 69 1.82 -5.21 1.80
N VAL A 70 1.16 -5.16 2.95
CA VAL A 70 1.76 -4.62 4.17
C VAL A 70 1.52 -5.52 5.37
N TYR A 71 2.49 -5.52 6.30
CA TYR A 71 2.29 -5.94 7.67
C TYR A 71 2.26 -4.72 8.58
N ILE A 72 1.31 -4.70 9.51
CA ILE A 72 1.29 -3.77 10.63
C ILE A 72 2.13 -4.41 11.73
N LEU A 73 3.05 -3.63 12.29
CA LEU A 73 3.95 -4.11 13.33
C LEU A 73 3.62 -3.46 14.68
N ASP A 74 3.87 -4.21 15.74
CA ASP A 74 3.78 -3.70 17.11
C ASP A 74 5.02 -2.87 17.49
N ILE A 75 5.06 -2.40 18.74
CA ILE A 75 6.19 -1.61 19.26
C ILE A 75 7.52 -2.37 19.25
N ASN A 76 7.47 -3.70 19.30
CA ASN A 76 8.63 -4.59 19.29
C ASN A 76 9.00 -5.07 17.87
N ASN A 77 8.46 -4.44 16.83
CA ASN A 77 8.64 -4.80 15.43
C ASN A 77 8.08 -6.19 15.05
N LYS A 78 7.17 -6.75 15.86
CA LYS A 78 6.50 -8.01 15.56
C LYS A 78 5.23 -7.77 14.76
N ARG A 79 4.94 -8.68 13.84
CA ARG A 79 3.72 -8.64 13.01
C ARG A 79 2.48 -8.79 13.87
N CYS A 80 1.53 -7.86 13.75
CA CYS A 80 0.24 -7.91 14.46
C CYS A 80 -0.72 -8.97 13.87
N HIS A 81 -0.44 -9.48 12.67
CA HIS A 81 -1.27 -10.45 11.98
C HIS A 81 -0.41 -11.46 11.19
N LYS A 82 -0.95 -12.65 10.94
CA LYS A 82 -0.21 -13.77 10.32
C LYS A 82 -0.02 -13.61 8.81
N THR A 83 -0.99 -13.01 8.12
CA THR A 83 -0.98 -12.81 6.67
C THR A 83 -0.92 -11.33 6.36
N PRO A 84 -0.19 -10.90 5.31
CA PRO A 84 -0.15 -9.49 4.94
C PRO A 84 -1.51 -9.01 4.45
N VAL A 85 -1.78 -7.73 4.62
CA VAL A 85 -3.01 -7.08 4.17
C VAL A 85 -2.75 -6.18 2.97
N VAL A 86 -3.75 -6.02 2.10
CA VAL A 86 -3.65 -5.12 0.94
C VAL A 86 -4.15 -3.75 1.33
N LEU A 87 -3.24 -2.77 1.36
CA LEU A 87 -3.55 -1.36 1.52
C LEU A 87 -3.73 -0.74 0.13
N ILE A 88 -4.92 -0.24 -0.15
CA ILE A 88 -5.22 0.46 -1.41
C ILE A 88 -5.26 1.96 -1.13
N VAL A 89 -4.36 2.71 -1.78
CA VAL A 89 -4.33 4.18 -1.67
C VAL A 89 -4.63 4.82 -3.01
N LYS A 90 -5.27 5.98 -2.96
CA LYS A 90 -5.74 6.71 -4.14
C LYS A 90 -5.55 8.22 -4.01
N GLY A 91 -5.57 8.89 -5.17
CA GLY A 91 -5.54 10.35 -5.22
C GLY A 91 -4.32 10.94 -4.53
N LEU A 92 -4.49 12.03 -3.82
CA LEU A 92 -3.42 12.75 -3.14
C LEU A 92 -2.70 11.92 -2.08
N ASN A 93 -3.44 11.09 -1.33
CA ASN A 93 -2.83 10.19 -0.35
C ASN A 93 -1.87 9.19 -1.00
N GLY A 94 -2.23 8.69 -2.19
CA GLY A 94 -1.36 7.79 -2.96
C GLY A 94 -0.09 8.47 -3.43
N ILE A 95 -0.18 9.72 -3.87
CA ILE A 95 0.97 10.53 -4.29
C ILE A 95 1.88 10.78 -3.08
N ASN A 96 1.33 11.28 -1.98
CA ASN A 96 2.07 11.58 -0.76
C ASN A 96 2.80 10.33 -0.21
N LEU A 97 2.11 9.19 -0.11
CA LEU A 97 2.73 7.94 0.34
C LEU A 97 3.87 7.51 -0.61
N ALA A 98 3.66 7.60 -1.92
CA ALA A 98 4.67 7.21 -2.90
C ALA A 98 5.93 8.10 -2.84
N GLU A 99 5.75 9.42 -2.64
CA GLU A 99 6.85 10.37 -2.48
C GLU A 99 7.63 10.09 -1.19
N LYS A 100 6.94 9.94 -0.06
CA LYS A 100 7.58 9.64 1.23
C LYS A 100 8.28 8.29 1.26
N LEU A 101 7.74 7.28 0.61
CA LEU A 101 8.42 6.00 0.45
C LEU A 101 9.68 6.12 -0.39
N LYS A 102 9.64 6.89 -1.49
CA LYS A 102 10.82 7.11 -2.31
C LYS A 102 11.94 7.86 -1.55
N GLU A 103 11.57 8.85 -0.74
CA GLU A 103 12.51 9.54 0.16
C GLU A 103 13.11 8.57 1.18
N PHE A 104 12.26 7.76 1.82
CA PHE A 104 12.67 6.75 2.79
C PHE A 104 13.59 5.69 2.17
N GLU A 105 13.24 5.12 1.01
CA GLU A 105 14.07 4.15 0.29
C GLU A 105 15.47 4.72 -0.02
N LYS A 106 15.55 6.01 -0.35
CA LYS A 106 16.82 6.70 -0.55
C LYS A 106 17.61 6.81 0.76
N ASP A 107 16.98 7.30 1.82
CA ASP A 107 17.65 7.49 3.11
C ASP A 107 18.16 6.16 3.69
N ILE A 108 17.39 5.07 3.56
CA ILE A 108 17.80 3.72 3.95
C ILE A 108 18.97 3.22 3.10
N THR A 109 18.95 3.47 1.79
CA THR A 109 20.05 3.08 0.90
C THR A 109 21.34 3.81 1.27
N ASP A 110 21.26 5.11 1.56
CA ASP A 110 22.40 5.92 1.96
C ASP A 110 22.91 5.50 3.35
N CYS A 111 22.03 5.20 4.30
CA CYS A 111 22.40 4.65 5.60
C CYS A 111 23.10 3.30 5.50
N LEU A 112 22.62 2.39 4.67
CA LEU A 112 23.23 1.09 4.45
C LEU A 112 24.64 1.19 3.84
N LYS A 113 24.85 2.12 2.90
CA LYS A 113 26.19 2.36 2.33
C LYS A 113 27.20 2.73 3.40
N VAL A 114 26.82 3.66 4.29
CA VAL A 114 27.69 4.07 5.39
C VAL A 114 27.90 2.91 6.36
N ALA A 115 26.83 2.19 6.73
CA ALA A 115 26.94 1.02 7.62
C ALA A 115 27.83 -0.10 7.08
N ALA A 116 27.93 -0.24 5.75
CA ALA A 116 28.77 -1.22 5.10
C ALA A 116 30.23 -0.74 4.89
N GLY A 117 30.55 0.51 5.22
CA GLY A 117 31.85 1.11 4.94
C GLY A 117 32.20 1.15 3.45
N ASP A 118 31.18 1.13 2.58
CA ASP A 118 31.36 0.96 1.15
C ASP A 118 30.99 2.23 0.39
N SER A 119 31.86 2.63 -0.53
CA SER A 119 31.65 3.77 -1.43
C SER A 119 30.95 3.39 -2.74
N THR A 120 30.73 2.10 -3.01
CA THR A 120 30.07 1.65 -4.22
C THR A 120 28.57 1.89 -4.18
N PRO A 121 27.95 2.36 -5.30
CA PRO A 121 26.52 2.57 -5.33
C PRO A 121 25.79 1.23 -5.39
N TYR A 122 25.22 0.79 -4.26
CA TYR A 122 24.30 -0.34 -4.23
C TYR A 122 22.95 0.08 -4.80
N LYS A 123 22.43 -0.70 -5.73
CA LYS A 123 21.03 -0.62 -6.12
C LYS A 123 20.27 -1.66 -5.29
N MET A 124 19.57 -1.18 -4.26
CA MET A 124 18.69 -2.04 -3.48
C MET A 124 17.50 -2.48 -4.32
N ASN A 125 17.10 -3.73 -4.14
CA ASN A 125 15.93 -4.31 -4.82
C ASN A 125 14.70 -4.32 -3.90
N GLU A 126 13.55 -4.67 -4.46
CA GLU A 126 12.30 -4.76 -3.72
C GLU A 126 12.35 -5.78 -2.57
N LYS A 127 13.12 -6.88 -2.74
CA LYS A 127 13.30 -7.90 -1.68
C LYS A 127 13.96 -7.30 -0.44
N PHE A 128 14.92 -6.41 -0.62
CA PHE A 128 15.54 -5.69 0.49
C PHE A 128 14.55 -4.73 1.14
N PHE A 129 13.87 -3.88 0.36
CA PHE A 129 12.93 -2.91 0.92
C PHE A 129 11.75 -3.55 1.64
N GLY A 130 11.35 -4.77 1.25
CA GLY A 130 10.38 -5.57 1.98
C GLY A 130 10.82 -5.97 3.40
N THR A 131 12.10 -5.82 3.74
CA THR A 131 12.64 -6.16 5.07
C THR A 131 12.88 -4.96 5.97
N VAL A 132 12.56 -3.75 5.53
CA VAL A 132 12.71 -2.52 6.33
C VAL A 132 11.37 -2.01 6.84
N ILE A 133 11.42 -1.29 7.95
CA ILE A 133 10.25 -0.78 8.69
C ILE A 133 10.08 0.69 8.36
N PHE A 134 8.94 1.03 7.80
CA PHE A 134 8.52 2.41 7.55
C PHE A 134 7.64 2.90 8.69
N GLU A 135 8.07 3.95 9.36
CA GLU A 135 7.35 4.58 10.49
C GLU A 135 6.90 6.00 10.10
N PRO A 136 5.76 6.15 9.43
CA PRO A 136 5.25 7.47 9.05
C PRO A 136 4.68 8.24 10.24
N ASP A 137 4.85 9.55 10.21
CA ASP A 137 4.17 10.47 11.10
C ASP A 137 2.89 10.96 10.40
N LEU A 138 1.75 10.55 10.91
CA LEU A 138 0.45 10.81 10.30
C LEU A 138 -0.18 12.06 10.93
N ILE A 139 -0.58 12.99 10.09
CA ILE A 139 -1.36 14.16 10.48
C ILE A 139 -2.66 14.22 9.70
N TYR A 140 -3.63 14.96 10.23
CA TYR A 140 -4.81 15.35 9.47
C TYR A 140 -4.53 16.68 8.79
N SER A 141 -4.65 16.70 7.47
CA SER A 141 -4.46 17.90 6.65
C SER A 141 -5.68 18.14 5.77
N ARG A 142 -5.84 19.36 5.30
CA ARG A 142 -6.81 19.72 4.27
C ARG A 142 -6.06 19.97 2.98
N GLU A 143 -6.36 19.15 2.00
CA GLU A 143 -5.57 19.11 0.77
C GLU A 143 -6.47 19.12 -0.47
N GLY A 144 -5.87 19.60 -1.56
CA GLY A 144 -6.49 19.62 -2.87
C GLY A 144 -7.49 20.75 -3.08
N ALA A 145 -8.00 20.86 -4.31
CA ALA A 145 -8.87 21.96 -4.74
C ALA A 145 -10.22 22.01 -4.00
N MET A 146 -10.64 20.91 -3.38
CA MET A 146 -11.90 20.81 -2.63
C MET A 146 -11.70 20.96 -1.12
N ASP A 147 -10.50 21.29 -0.64
CA ASP A 147 -10.18 21.42 0.79
C ASP A 147 -10.65 20.19 1.60
N THR A 148 -10.42 18.99 1.05
CA THR A 148 -10.85 17.73 1.65
C THR A 148 -9.93 17.34 2.79
N GLN A 149 -10.50 16.98 3.95
CA GLN A 149 -9.71 16.44 5.04
C GLN A 149 -9.18 15.06 4.67
N VAL A 150 -7.87 14.89 4.77
CA VAL A 150 -7.15 13.66 4.45
C VAL A 150 -6.16 13.31 5.55
N VAL A 151 -5.80 12.03 5.65
CA VAL A 151 -4.66 11.59 6.44
C VAL A 151 -3.42 11.79 5.58
N TRP A 152 -2.49 12.60 6.07
CA TRP A 152 -1.28 13.00 5.36
C TRP A 152 -0.05 12.50 6.08
N ILE A 153 0.94 12.04 5.36
CA ILE A 153 2.25 11.71 5.91
C ILE A 153 3.09 12.98 5.89
N ASP A 154 3.30 13.56 7.06
CA ASP A 154 4.13 14.75 7.22
C ASP A 154 5.61 14.40 7.11
N SER A 155 6.02 13.42 7.90
CA SER A 155 7.40 12.94 7.99
C SER A 155 7.44 11.43 8.26
N TYR A 156 8.62 10.89 8.44
CA TYR A 156 8.83 9.51 8.86
C TYR A 156 10.08 9.43 9.74
N THR A 157 10.25 8.32 10.46
CA THR A 157 11.46 8.06 11.24
C THR A 157 12.67 7.96 10.31
N LYS A 158 13.47 9.01 10.30
CA LYS A 158 14.65 9.14 9.45
C LYS A 158 15.90 8.69 10.19
N PRO A 159 16.78 7.85 9.61
CA PRO A 159 18.05 7.52 10.23
C PRO A 159 18.97 8.76 10.29
N ILE A 160 19.53 9.01 11.46
CA ILE A 160 20.47 10.10 11.73
C ILE A 160 21.77 9.45 12.21
N TYR A 161 22.85 9.61 11.46
CA TYR A 161 24.12 8.97 11.74
C TYR A 161 25.30 9.87 11.32
N SER A 162 26.42 9.76 12.02
CA SER A 162 27.66 10.48 11.76
C SER A 162 28.82 9.51 11.41
N ASN A 163 28.63 8.21 11.64
CA ASN A 163 29.63 7.17 11.44
C ASN A 163 29.00 5.81 11.15
N GLU A 164 29.83 4.83 10.78
CA GLU A 164 29.41 3.47 10.43
C GLU A 164 28.65 2.76 11.56
N SER A 165 29.10 2.91 12.81
CA SER A 165 28.45 2.25 13.95
C SER A 165 27.05 2.77 14.20
N GLU A 166 26.83 4.06 14.08
CA GLU A 166 25.50 4.67 14.20
C GLU A 166 24.60 4.28 13.04
N ALA A 167 25.15 4.25 11.82
CA ALA A 167 24.40 3.79 10.65
C ALA A 167 23.99 2.32 10.80
N LEU A 168 24.87 1.45 11.29
CA LEU A 168 24.55 0.05 11.56
C LEU A 168 23.47 -0.10 12.64
N MET A 169 23.52 0.70 13.69
CA MET A 169 22.50 0.73 14.74
C MET A 169 21.12 1.09 14.13
N TRP A 170 21.04 2.11 13.28
CA TRP A 170 19.81 2.48 12.60
C TRP A 170 19.30 1.40 11.66
N MET A 171 20.19 0.77 10.90
CA MET A 171 19.82 -0.36 10.02
C MET A 171 19.21 -1.52 10.82
N ASN A 172 19.77 -1.84 11.99
CA ASN A 172 19.20 -2.86 12.87
C ASN A 172 17.84 -2.45 13.44
N GLN A 173 17.68 -1.20 13.83
CA GLN A 173 16.43 -0.67 14.40
C GLN A 173 15.29 -0.65 13.36
N LEU A 174 15.59 -0.29 12.12
CA LEU A 174 14.63 -0.17 11.03
C LEU A 174 14.50 -1.46 10.20
N SER A 175 15.08 -2.57 10.65
CA SER A 175 14.93 -3.88 10.01
C SER A 175 13.95 -4.75 10.78
N ILE A 176 13.21 -5.59 10.04
CA ILE A 176 12.42 -6.66 10.67
C ILE A 176 13.36 -7.70 11.32
N PRO A 177 12.85 -8.50 12.28
CA PRO A 177 13.59 -9.62 12.83
C PRO A 177 14.14 -10.57 11.75
N ALA A 178 15.34 -11.11 11.97
CA ALA A 178 16.01 -11.94 10.96
C ALA A 178 15.20 -13.21 10.61
N GLU A 179 14.49 -13.76 11.58
CA GLU A 179 13.60 -14.91 11.43
C GLU A 179 12.42 -14.64 10.47
N ASP A 180 11.97 -13.39 10.34
CA ASP A 180 10.85 -13.03 9.49
C ASP A 180 11.25 -12.77 8.02
N ARG A 181 12.54 -12.67 7.72
CA ARG A 181 13.02 -12.33 6.36
C ARG A 181 12.65 -13.38 5.33
N ALA A 182 12.86 -14.66 5.67
CA ALA A 182 12.54 -15.75 4.76
C ALA A 182 11.04 -15.81 4.44
N ALA A 183 10.18 -15.62 5.46
CA ALA A 183 8.74 -15.55 5.27
C ALA A 183 8.33 -14.33 4.42
N THR A 184 8.98 -13.16 4.62
CA THR A 184 8.75 -11.97 3.80
C THR A 184 9.04 -12.23 2.32
N TRP A 185 10.15 -12.89 2.01
CA TRP A 185 10.51 -13.20 0.62
C TRP A 185 9.58 -14.24 0.00
N ALA A 186 9.14 -15.23 0.80
CA ALA A 186 8.09 -16.17 0.36
C ALA A 186 6.77 -15.45 0.06
N ASP A 187 6.37 -14.49 0.89
CA ASP A 187 5.19 -13.66 0.63
C ASP A 187 5.35 -12.84 -0.66
N GLN A 188 6.54 -12.25 -0.90
CA GLN A 188 6.79 -11.51 -2.13
C GLN A 188 6.66 -12.40 -3.37
N ASP A 189 7.19 -13.62 -3.29
CA ASP A 189 7.12 -14.57 -4.39
C ASP A 189 5.67 -15.11 -4.58
N ALA A 190 4.93 -15.34 -3.48
CA ALA A 190 3.57 -15.85 -3.53
C ALA A 190 2.51 -14.79 -3.96
N PHE A 191 2.71 -13.54 -3.56
CA PHE A 191 1.73 -12.47 -3.79
C PHE A 191 2.13 -11.49 -4.90
N GLY A 192 3.29 -11.66 -5.54
CA GLY A 192 3.75 -10.76 -6.59
C GLY A 192 2.74 -10.59 -7.72
N ASP A 193 2.18 -11.68 -8.21
CA ASP A 193 1.16 -11.65 -9.27
C ASP A 193 -0.19 -11.09 -8.79
N TYR A 194 -0.55 -11.30 -7.53
CA TYR A 194 -1.77 -10.73 -6.95
C TYR A 194 -1.73 -9.20 -6.86
N ILE A 195 -0.58 -8.65 -6.54
CA ILE A 195 -0.37 -7.19 -6.51
C ILE A 195 -0.28 -6.63 -7.92
N ASN A 196 0.30 -7.36 -8.85
CA ASN A 196 0.33 -7.03 -10.26
C ASN A 196 -1.04 -7.32 -10.90
N MET A 197 -1.35 -6.57 -11.93
CA MET A 197 -2.68 -6.56 -12.54
C MET A 197 -3.08 -7.88 -13.20
N HIS A 198 -2.13 -8.66 -13.69
CA HIS A 198 -2.40 -9.84 -14.53
C HIS A 198 -3.27 -10.90 -13.84
N SER A 199 -3.03 -11.20 -12.59
CA SER A 199 -3.82 -12.18 -11.84
C SER A 199 -5.30 -11.81 -11.65
N LEU A 200 -5.64 -10.52 -11.73
CA LEU A 200 -7.03 -10.06 -11.62
C LEU A 200 -7.80 -10.19 -12.95
N MET A 201 -7.10 -10.23 -14.07
CA MET A 201 -7.70 -10.46 -15.40
C MET A 201 -7.94 -11.95 -15.66
N GLU A 202 -7.03 -12.83 -15.24
CA GLU A 202 -7.17 -14.29 -15.40
C GLU A 202 -8.34 -14.84 -14.57
N GLN A 203 -8.64 -14.25 -13.42
CA GLN A 203 -9.81 -14.65 -12.62
C GLN A 203 -11.15 -14.34 -13.28
N LYS A 204 -11.18 -13.44 -14.24
CA LYS A 204 -12.40 -13.10 -14.98
C LYS A 204 -12.82 -14.22 -15.95
N ASP A 205 -11.87 -14.97 -16.49
CA ASP A 205 -12.13 -16.03 -17.47
C ASP A 205 -12.44 -17.39 -16.82
N THR A 206 -12.09 -17.58 -15.54
CA THR A 206 -12.25 -18.88 -14.88
C THR A 206 -13.52 -19.02 -14.05
N GLY A 207 -14.37 -17.99 -13.93
CA GLY A 207 -15.62 -18.04 -13.16
C GLY A 207 -15.44 -18.42 -11.69
N GLY A 208 -14.21 -18.36 -11.19
CA GLY A 208 -13.83 -18.84 -9.88
C GLY A 208 -13.93 -17.77 -8.79
N ALA A 209 -14.27 -18.22 -7.62
CA ALA A 209 -14.39 -17.45 -6.41
C ALA A 209 -13.14 -16.58 -6.12
N TYR A 210 -13.38 -15.37 -5.61
CA TYR A 210 -12.37 -14.39 -5.30
C TYR A 210 -11.17 -14.93 -4.53
N GLY A 211 -10.10 -14.90 -5.15
CA GLY A 211 -8.72 -14.59 -4.91
C GLY A 211 -8.08 -15.06 -3.63
N LEU A 212 -7.77 -16.33 -3.56
CA LEU A 212 -6.59 -16.75 -2.83
C LEU A 212 -5.40 -16.76 -3.78
N ALA A 213 -4.23 -16.36 -3.31
CA ALA A 213 -3.00 -16.45 -4.07
C ALA A 213 -2.79 -17.89 -4.59
N PRO A 214 -2.20 -18.08 -5.78
CA PRO A 214 -1.89 -19.41 -6.29
C PRO A 214 -1.06 -20.18 -5.25
N GLY A 215 -1.53 -21.38 -4.88
CA GLY A 215 -0.85 -22.25 -3.93
C GLY A 215 -1.41 -22.27 -2.50
N VAL A 216 -2.44 -21.49 -2.20
CA VAL A 216 -3.17 -21.62 -0.92
C VAL A 216 -4.28 -22.64 -1.09
N GLU A 217 -4.03 -23.90 -0.70
CA GLU A 217 -5.07 -24.90 -0.53
C GLU A 217 -5.91 -24.57 0.70
N ILE A 218 -7.19 -24.23 0.50
CA ILE A 218 -8.14 -24.11 1.59
C ILE A 218 -8.57 -25.52 1.98
N SER A 219 -8.25 -25.92 3.20
CA SER A 219 -8.88 -27.10 3.80
C SER A 219 -10.41 -26.91 3.80
N PRO A 220 -11.21 -27.92 3.39
CA PRO A 220 -12.67 -27.79 3.31
C PRO A 220 -13.36 -27.42 4.63
N ASN A 221 -12.65 -27.44 5.74
CA ASN A 221 -13.16 -27.13 7.08
C ASN A 221 -12.86 -25.69 7.55
N GLU A 222 -12.08 -24.90 6.81
CA GLU A 222 -11.84 -23.47 7.13
C GLU A 222 -12.78 -22.56 6.32
N ARG A 223 -14.09 -22.82 6.40
CA ARG A 223 -15.13 -22.01 5.75
C ARG A 223 -15.47 -20.72 6.49
N THR A 224 -14.55 -20.12 7.21
CA THR A 224 -14.77 -18.83 7.86
C THR A 224 -13.59 -17.88 7.66
N ILE A 225 -13.20 -17.68 6.39
CA ILE A 225 -12.77 -16.34 6.01
C ILE A 225 -14.06 -15.71 5.48
N GLU A 226 -14.80 -15.06 6.36
CA GLU A 226 -15.84 -14.13 5.93
C GLU A 226 -15.21 -13.25 4.87
N ALA A 227 -15.87 -13.18 3.73
CA ALA A 227 -15.46 -12.31 2.61
C ALA A 227 -15.04 -10.97 3.20
N LEU A 228 -13.89 -10.46 2.78
CA LEU A 228 -13.49 -9.08 3.05
C LEU A 228 -14.74 -8.22 2.89
N PRO A 229 -15.15 -7.46 3.91
CA PRO A 229 -16.38 -6.69 3.86
C PRO A 229 -16.38 -5.91 2.56
N SER A 230 -17.43 -6.06 1.79
CA SER A 230 -17.57 -5.38 0.51
C SER A 230 -17.30 -3.90 0.75
N ALA A 231 -16.41 -3.31 -0.05
CA ALA A 231 -15.96 -1.93 0.08
C ALA A 231 -17.06 -0.89 -0.22
N ASP A 232 -18.34 -1.27 -0.05
CA ASP A 232 -19.51 -0.47 -0.41
C ASP A 232 -20.08 0.37 0.73
N LYS A 233 -19.42 0.36 1.89
CA LYS A 233 -19.72 1.37 2.90
C LYS A 233 -18.40 1.99 3.28
N GLY A 234 -18.23 3.27 2.89
CA GLY A 234 -17.06 4.08 3.19
C GLY A 234 -16.57 3.84 4.62
N VAL A 235 -15.68 2.88 4.76
CA VAL A 235 -14.95 2.69 5.99
C VAL A 235 -13.86 3.75 6.02
N THR A 236 -14.22 4.94 6.45
CA THR A 236 -13.34 5.70 7.31
C THR A 236 -12.95 4.73 8.41
N ALA A 237 -11.67 4.47 8.60
CA ALA A 237 -11.18 3.69 9.71
C ALA A 237 -11.61 4.39 11.01
N GLU A 238 -12.76 4.04 11.53
CA GLU A 238 -13.16 4.37 12.87
C GLU A 238 -12.44 3.38 13.77
N VAL A 239 -11.34 3.86 14.37
CA VAL A 239 -10.72 3.19 15.51
C VAL A 239 -11.68 3.38 16.67
N VAL A 240 -12.55 2.41 16.89
CA VAL A 240 -13.34 2.35 18.12
C VAL A 240 -12.39 1.96 19.23
N ALA A 241 -11.92 2.96 19.98
CA ALA A 241 -11.34 2.77 21.28
C ALA A 241 -12.49 2.41 22.23
N THR A 242 -12.66 1.13 22.53
CA THR A 242 -13.48 0.70 23.66
C THR A 242 -12.73 1.04 24.94
N GLY A 243 -13.07 2.20 25.50
CA GLY A 243 -12.73 2.52 26.89
C GLY A 243 -13.60 1.66 27.81
N GLU A 244 -13.02 0.70 28.50
CA GLU A 244 -13.65 0.12 29.66
C GLU A 244 -13.50 1.10 30.83
N ASP A 245 -14.63 1.69 31.19
CA ASP A 245 -14.83 2.42 32.42
C ASP A 245 -14.91 1.40 33.57
N SER A 246 -13.89 1.33 34.40
CA SER A 246 -13.90 0.59 35.65
C SER A 246 -13.92 1.57 36.79
N SER A 247 -15.14 1.89 37.22
CA SER A 247 -15.39 2.44 38.54
C SER A 247 -15.11 1.40 39.61
N LEU A 248 -14.13 1.64 40.50
CA LEU A 248 -14.21 1.52 41.98
C LEU A 248 -13.00 2.18 42.60
#